data_fdaf12401662db0a2b208e0e67ec9625
#
_entry.id   fdaf12401662db0a2b208e0e67ec9625
#
_cell.length_a   1.000
_cell.length_b   1.000
_cell.length_c   1.000
_cell.angle_alpha   90.00
_cell.angle_beta   90.00
_cell.angle_gamma   90.00
#
_symmetry.space_group_name_H-M   'P 1'
#
loop_
_entity.id
_entity.type
_entity.pdbx_description
1 polymer ?
#
loop_
_entity_poly.entity_id
_entity_poly.type
_entity_poly.pdbx_seq_one_letter_code
_entity_poly.pdbx_strand_id
1 'polypeptide(L)'
;MKSIAGIFLFGILLGSTGGVVAGDATAGKDKSAACTGCHGVNGISSNPMWPNLAGQQEGYLVKQLHAFRDGVREDPLMTPMAKTLSDADIDNLAAYYNNLQAGQ
;
A
#
# COMPACT_ATOMS: atom_id res chain seq x y z
N MET A 1 -50.61 27.42 -31.09
CA MET A 1 -50.15 26.67 -29.92
C MET A 1 -48.65 26.39 -30.10
N LYS A 2 -47.85 27.04 -29.34
CA LYS A 2 -46.39 26.83 -29.40
C LYS A 2 -45.96 25.87 -28.28
N SER A 3 -45.49 24.69 -28.67
CA SER A 3 -44.87 23.74 -27.72
C SER A 3 -43.50 24.26 -27.35
N ILE A 4 -43.31 24.58 -26.08
CA ILE A 4 -41.98 24.86 -25.57
C ILE A 4 -41.39 23.51 -25.14
N ALA A 5 -40.51 22.97 -25.98
CA ALA A 5 -39.71 21.83 -25.59
C ALA A 5 -38.66 22.32 -24.58
N GLY A 6 -38.89 22.02 -23.32
CA GLY A 6 -37.94 22.28 -22.28
C GLY A 6 -36.74 21.34 -22.49
N ILE A 7 -35.61 21.92 -22.82
CA ILE A 7 -34.36 21.16 -22.81
C ILE A 7 -33.93 21.02 -21.36
N PHE A 8 -34.12 19.83 -20.79
CA PHE A 8 -33.49 19.49 -19.52
C PHE A 8 -32.04 19.20 -19.77
N LEU A 9 -31.19 20.17 -19.49
CA LEU A 9 -29.75 19.90 -19.39
C LEU A 9 -29.52 19.09 -18.13
N PHE A 10 -29.34 17.79 -18.30
CA PHE A 10 -28.82 16.95 -17.24
C PHE A 10 -27.32 17.28 -17.13
N GLY A 11 -26.97 18.15 -16.19
CA GLY A 11 -25.58 18.35 -15.81
C GLY A 11 -25.09 17.07 -15.14
N ILE A 12 -24.28 16.28 -15.83
CA ILE A 12 -23.50 15.21 -15.20
C ILE A 12 -22.48 15.90 -14.31
N LEU A 13 -22.78 16.00 -13.04
CA LEU A 13 -21.78 16.28 -12.03
C LEU A 13 -20.86 15.05 -11.99
N LEU A 14 -19.75 15.13 -12.75
CA LEU A 14 -18.60 14.30 -12.49
C LEU A 14 -18.01 14.75 -11.17
N GLY A 15 -18.61 14.26 -10.07
CA GLY A 15 -17.97 14.35 -8.78
C GLY A 15 -16.66 13.59 -8.87
N SER A 16 -15.52 14.29 -8.78
CA SER A 16 -14.27 13.64 -8.48
C SER A 16 -14.47 13.01 -7.11
N THR A 17 -14.80 11.71 -7.09
CA THR A 17 -14.64 10.94 -5.90
C THR A 17 -13.15 10.95 -5.63
N GLY A 18 -12.71 11.71 -4.60
CA GLY A 18 -11.36 11.64 -4.09
C GLY A 18 -11.11 10.22 -3.62
N GLY A 19 -10.78 9.33 -4.58
CA GLY A 19 -10.37 7.97 -4.28
C GLY A 19 -9.07 8.03 -3.49
N VAL A 20 -9.00 7.23 -2.42
CA VAL A 20 -7.72 6.90 -1.80
C VAL A 20 -6.83 6.39 -2.94
N VAL A 21 -5.75 7.11 -3.24
CA VAL A 21 -4.78 6.68 -4.24
C VAL A 21 -4.11 5.45 -3.66
N ALA A 22 -4.43 4.27 -4.19
CA ALA A 22 -3.73 3.04 -3.87
C ALA A 22 -2.24 3.23 -4.21
N GLY A 23 -1.37 2.66 -3.41
CA GLY A 23 0.06 2.69 -3.67
C GLY A 23 0.41 2.06 -5.03
N ASP A 24 1.54 2.45 -5.58
CA ASP A 24 2.09 1.90 -6.81
C ASP A 24 2.92 0.65 -6.50
N ALA A 25 2.43 -0.53 -6.92
CA ALA A 25 3.11 -1.79 -6.69
C ALA A 25 4.46 -1.89 -7.42
N THR A 26 4.61 -1.26 -8.57
CA THR A 26 5.89 -1.24 -9.31
C THR A 26 6.95 -0.44 -8.55
N ALA A 27 6.59 0.74 -8.07
CA ALA A 27 7.47 1.54 -7.22
C ALA A 27 7.77 0.83 -5.89
N GLY A 28 6.77 0.12 -5.34
CA GLY A 28 6.94 -0.71 -4.15
C GLY A 28 7.94 -1.84 -4.35
N LYS A 29 7.93 -2.49 -5.50
CA LYS A 29 8.90 -3.51 -5.87
C LYS A 29 10.32 -2.96 -5.83
N ASP A 30 10.54 -1.81 -6.43
CA ASP A 30 11.87 -1.17 -6.45
C ASP A 30 12.32 -0.82 -5.03
N LYS A 31 11.42 -0.31 -4.20
CA LYS A 31 11.71 0.04 -2.81
C LYS A 31 11.95 -1.19 -1.93
N SER A 32 11.37 -2.33 -2.26
CA SER A 32 11.43 -3.56 -1.47
C SER A 32 12.82 -4.20 -1.41
N ALA A 33 13.77 -3.75 -2.22
CA ALA A 33 15.14 -4.28 -2.21
C ALA A 33 15.75 -4.35 -0.81
N ALA A 34 15.47 -3.37 0.05
CA ALA A 34 15.93 -3.34 1.43
C ALA A 34 15.20 -4.33 2.35
N CYS A 35 14.09 -4.90 1.91
CA CYS A 35 13.24 -5.79 2.69
C CYS A 35 13.51 -7.27 2.39
N THR A 36 14.04 -7.57 1.21
CA THR A 36 14.14 -8.94 0.68
C THR A 36 15.10 -9.82 1.47
N GLY A 37 16.13 -9.26 2.08
CA GLY A 37 17.11 -10.02 2.86
C GLY A 37 16.49 -10.75 4.05
N CYS A 38 15.44 -10.20 4.64
CA CYS A 38 14.75 -10.78 5.79
C CYS A 38 13.40 -11.39 5.40
N HIS A 39 12.64 -10.71 4.53
CA HIS A 39 11.28 -11.11 4.19
C HIS A 39 11.17 -11.97 2.93
N GLY A 40 12.29 -12.23 2.26
CA GLY A 40 12.35 -13.04 1.05
C GLY A 40 12.13 -12.25 -0.23
N VAL A 41 12.68 -12.75 -1.33
CA VAL A 41 12.60 -12.12 -2.67
C VAL A 41 11.16 -11.98 -3.15
N ASN A 42 10.32 -12.95 -2.80
CA ASN A 42 8.89 -12.98 -3.16
C ASN A 42 7.98 -12.68 -1.97
N GLY A 43 8.50 -12.06 -0.91
CA GLY A 43 7.75 -11.82 0.31
C GLY A 43 7.47 -13.07 1.14
N ILE A 44 8.18 -14.17 0.86
CA ILE A 44 8.14 -15.42 1.63
C ILE A 44 9.47 -15.57 2.35
N SER A 45 9.43 -15.45 3.67
CA SER A 45 10.63 -15.56 4.50
C SER A 45 11.10 -17.00 4.61
N SER A 46 12.42 -17.21 4.56
CA SER A 46 13.03 -18.51 4.85
C SER A 46 13.36 -18.69 6.34
N ASN A 47 13.20 -17.65 7.15
CA ASN A 47 13.48 -17.66 8.58
C ASN A 47 12.18 -17.48 9.37
N PRO A 48 11.83 -18.43 10.28
CA PRO A 48 10.59 -18.36 11.04
C PRO A 48 10.50 -17.16 12.00
N MET A 49 11.62 -16.49 12.27
CA MET A 49 11.64 -15.28 13.10
C MET A 49 11.18 -14.02 12.35
N TRP A 50 11.17 -14.07 11.03
CA TRP A 50 10.76 -12.95 10.18
C TRP A 50 9.52 -13.32 9.37
N PRO A 51 8.46 -12.51 9.40
CA PRO A 51 7.20 -12.91 8.80
C PRO A 51 7.20 -12.86 7.28
N ASN A 52 6.35 -13.67 6.68
CA ASN A 52 5.96 -13.51 5.30
C ASN A 52 5.16 -12.20 5.13
N LEU A 53 5.39 -11.49 4.05
CA LEU A 53 4.65 -10.28 3.70
C LEU A 53 3.73 -10.50 2.48
N ALA A 54 4.02 -11.50 1.66
CA ALA A 54 3.27 -11.80 0.44
C ALA A 54 1.80 -12.08 0.75
N GLY A 55 0.90 -11.40 0.02
CA GLY A 55 -0.54 -11.56 0.16
C GLY A 55 -1.13 -10.95 1.43
N GLN A 56 -0.35 -10.25 2.23
CA GLN A 56 -0.85 -9.57 3.42
C GLN A 56 -1.80 -8.44 3.03
N GLN A 57 -2.77 -8.14 3.88
CA GLN A 57 -3.72 -7.06 3.66
C GLN A 57 -3.01 -5.71 3.56
N GLU A 58 -3.31 -4.95 2.51
CA GLU A 58 -2.65 -3.68 2.22
C GLU A 58 -2.77 -2.69 3.37
N GLY A 59 -3.98 -2.49 3.88
CA GLY A 59 -4.22 -1.59 5.02
C GLY A 59 -3.48 -1.99 6.29
N TYR A 60 -3.33 -3.29 6.53
CA TYR A 60 -2.55 -3.80 7.66
C TYR A 60 -1.06 -3.48 7.51
N LEU A 61 -0.51 -3.67 6.31
CA LEU A 61 0.89 -3.34 6.03
C LEU A 61 1.16 -1.85 6.20
N VAL A 62 0.28 -0.98 5.70
CA VAL A 62 0.38 0.46 5.90
C VAL A 62 0.40 0.80 7.38
N LYS A 63 -0.54 0.26 8.14
CA LYS A 63 -0.63 0.49 9.59
C LYS A 63 0.64 0.07 10.32
N GLN A 64 1.18 -1.11 9.99
CA GLN A 64 2.35 -1.63 10.69
C GLN A 64 3.62 -0.85 10.34
N LEU A 65 3.82 -0.49 9.08
CA LEU A 65 4.98 0.30 8.67
C LEU A 65 4.96 1.69 9.31
N HIS A 66 3.80 2.34 9.37
CA HIS A 66 3.65 3.60 10.12
C HIS A 66 3.96 3.41 11.61
N ALA A 67 3.47 2.34 12.21
CA ALA A 67 3.69 2.07 13.63
C ALA A 67 5.17 1.87 13.96
N PHE A 68 5.91 1.16 13.12
CA PHE A 68 7.36 1.02 13.28
C PHE A 68 8.08 2.35 13.08
N ARG A 69 7.74 3.10 12.03
CA ARG A 69 8.37 4.39 11.73
C ARG A 69 8.15 5.39 12.84
N ASP A 70 6.94 5.45 13.37
CA ASP A 70 6.51 6.47 14.35
C ASP A 70 6.77 6.05 15.80
N GLY A 71 7.37 4.87 16.02
CA GLY A 71 7.74 4.41 17.35
C GLY A 71 6.59 3.84 18.17
N VAL A 72 5.42 3.62 17.59
CA VAL A 72 4.26 3.01 18.25
C VAL A 72 4.46 1.50 18.43
N ARG A 73 5.13 0.88 17.46
CA ARG A 73 5.59 -0.49 17.51
C ARG A 73 7.12 -0.50 17.42
N GLU A 74 7.76 -1.06 18.42
CA GLU A 74 9.22 -1.08 18.48
C GLU A 74 9.78 -2.46 18.13
N ASP A 75 10.76 -2.47 17.27
CA ASP A 75 11.54 -3.65 16.90
C ASP A 75 12.97 -3.22 16.55
N PRO A 76 14.00 -3.91 17.05
CA PRO A 76 15.39 -3.48 16.84
C PRO A 76 15.82 -3.47 15.38
N LEU A 77 15.16 -4.23 14.51
CA LEU A 77 15.46 -4.28 13.06
C LEU A 77 14.48 -3.42 12.26
N MET A 78 13.16 -3.60 12.49
CA MET A 78 12.15 -2.93 11.68
C MET A 78 12.02 -1.44 11.97
N THR A 79 12.17 -1.01 13.20
CA THR A 79 12.03 0.40 13.55
C THR A 79 13.04 1.29 12.81
N PRO A 80 14.35 0.99 12.82
CA PRO A 80 15.30 1.79 12.04
C PRO A 80 15.07 1.68 10.52
N MET A 81 14.62 0.52 10.02
CA MET A 81 14.31 0.35 8.60
C MET A 81 13.13 1.22 8.16
N ALA A 82 12.06 1.22 8.94
CA ALA A 82 10.85 1.97 8.63
C ALA A 82 11.05 3.49 8.72
N LYS A 83 11.99 3.96 9.54
CA LYS A 83 12.29 5.39 9.67
C LYS A 83 12.80 6.03 8.39
N THR A 84 13.32 5.26 7.48
CA THR A 84 13.80 5.76 6.16
C THR A 84 12.67 5.92 5.14
N LEU A 85 11.47 5.43 5.45
CA LEU A 85 10.34 5.38 4.52
C LEU A 85 9.51 6.66 4.56
N SER A 86 9.18 7.19 3.38
CA SER A 86 8.14 8.20 3.24
C SER A 86 6.74 7.57 3.30
N ASP A 87 5.70 8.39 3.44
CA ASP A 87 4.31 7.92 3.35
C ASP A 87 4.05 7.22 2.00
N ALA A 88 4.56 7.79 0.91
CA ALA A 88 4.44 7.18 -0.43
C ALA A 88 5.17 5.83 -0.50
N ASP A 89 6.37 5.71 0.07
CA ASP A 89 7.09 4.44 0.14
C ASP A 89 6.27 3.37 0.86
N ILE A 90 5.65 3.72 1.96
CA ILE A 90 4.81 2.80 2.75
C ILE A 90 3.61 2.34 1.93
N ASP A 91 2.90 3.25 1.29
CA ASP A 91 1.75 2.91 0.44
C ASP A 91 2.17 2.00 -0.72
N ASN A 92 3.29 2.30 -1.37
CA ASN A 92 3.81 1.54 -2.49
C ASN A 92 4.27 0.14 -2.07
N LEU A 93 4.99 0.01 -0.97
CA LEU A 93 5.41 -1.28 -0.41
C LEU A 93 4.20 -2.14 -0.03
N ALA A 94 3.19 -1.54 0.59
CA ALA A 94 1.97 -2.24 0.96
C ALA A 94 1.22 -2.78 -0.26
N ALA A 95 1.11 -1.97 -1.32
CA ALA A 95 0.51 -2.41 -2.59
C ALA A 95 1.30 -3.54 -3.24
N TYR A 96 2.63 -3.46 -3.24
CA TYR A 96 3.49 -4.49 -3.80
C TYR A 96 3.33 -5.84 -3.09
N TYR A 97 3.49 -5.87 -1.77
CA TYR A 97 3.40 -7.12 -1.02
C TYR A 97 1.99 -7.70 -1.00
N ASN A 98 0.95 -6.86 -0.95
CA ASN A 98 -0.43 -7.32 -1.04
C ASN A 98 -0.70 -8.09 -2.34
N ASN A 99 -0.11 -7.64 -3.45
CA ASN A 99 -0.29 -8.25 -4.77
C ASN A 99 0.52 -9.52 -4.99
N LEU A 100 1.46 -9.83 -4.12
CA LEU A 100 2.22 -11.08 -4.23
C LEU A 100 1.37 -12.26 -3.74
N GLN A 101 1.58 -13.41 -4.37
CA GLN A 101 0.90 -14.64 -3.96
C GLN A 101 1.36 -15.04 -2.55
N ALA A 102 0.40 -15.25 -1.65
CA ALA A 102 0.67 -15.69 -0.30
C ALA A 102 1.38 -17.06 -0.29
N GLY A 103 2.34 -17.21 0.61
CA GLY A 103 2.97 -18.51 0.88
C GLY A 103 1.96 -19.48 1.48
N GLN A 104 2.10 -20.74 1.10
CA GLN A 104 1.32 -21.82 1.68
C GLN A 104 2.01 -22.44 2.89
#